data_b0b29c24e6f422bd027971ba4a1bd396
#
_entry.id   b0b29c24e6f422bd027971ba4a1bd396
#
_cell.length_a   1.000
_cell.length_b   1.000
_cell.length_c   1.000
_cell.angle_alpha   90.00
_cell.angle_beta   90.00
_cell.angle_gamma   90.00
#
_symmetry.space_group_name_H-M   'P 1'
#
loop_
_entity.id
_entity.type
_entity.pdbx_description
1 polymer ?
#
loop_
_entity_poly.entity_id
_entity_poly.type
_entity_poly.pdbx_seq_one_letter_code
_entity_poly.pdbx_strand_id
1 'polypeptide(L)'
;MKALVLFSGGIDSTTALGLAIKKYGKDQVIALSVSYGQKHDKEIRAAIAVAEYYGVEHLFLDLSKIFQYSNCSLLQQSTEEIPEESYAEQISKTNGDKPVSTYVPFRNGLFLSSAASIALSKDCGVIY
;
A
#
# COMPACT_ATOMS: atom_id res chain seq x y z
N MET A 1 6.28 22.14 6.28
CA MET A 1 5.25 21.38 5.58
C MET A 1 5.36 19.92 5.98
N LYS A 2 4.23 19.33 6.31
CA LYS A 2 4.19 17.90 6.58
C LYS A 2 3.95 17.10 5.33
N ALA A 3 4.54 15.91 5.26
CA ALA A 3 4.38 14.98 4.15
C ALA A 3 3.78 13.67 4.66
N LEU A 4 2.85 13.11 3.88
CA LEU A 4 2.32 11.78 4.10
C LEU A 4 2.90 10.85 3.05
N VAL A 5 3.43 9.71 3.46
CA VAL A 5 4.01 8.72 2.54
C VAL A 5 3.18 7.45 2.61
N LEU A 6 2.66 7.01 1.47
CA LEU A 6 2.04 5.69 1.35
C LEU A 6 3.17 4.66 1.42
N PHE A 7 3.17 3.86 2.47
CA PHE A 7 4.34 3.07 2.85
C PHE A 7 3.98 1.60 3.03
N SER A 8 4.48 0.77 2.13
CA SER A 8 4.26 -0.68 2.18
C SER A 8 5.39 -1.44 2.85
N GLY A 9 6.55 -0.82 3.03
CA GLY A 9 7.76 -1.49 3.50
C GLY A 9 8.61 -2.09 2.38
N GLY A 10 8.16 -1.99 1.13
CA GLY A 10 8.95 -2.41 -0.02
C GLY A 10 10.04 -1.40 -0.38
N ILE A 11 10.86 -1.74 -1.36
CA ILE A 11 12.03 -0.93 -1.74
C ILE A 11 11.62 0.47 -2.19
N ASP A 12 10.62 0.57 -3.06
CA ASP A 12 10.22 1.85 -3.64
C ASP A 12 9.62 2.78 -2.59
N SER A 13 8.71 2.26 -1.76
CA SER A 13 8.09 3.08 -0.72
C SER A 13 9.08 3.45 0.39
N THR A 14 10.04 2.58 0.69
CA THR A 14 11.10 2.88 1.65
C THR A 14 12.00 3.99 1.12
N THR A 15 12.32 3.98 -0.17
CA THR A 15 13.09 5.04 -0.82
C THR A 15 12.32 6.37 -0.76
N ALA A 16 11.02 6.35 -1.06
CA ALA A 16 10.17 7.53 -0.98
C ALA A 16 10.12 8.08 0.44
N LEU A 17 10.01 7.21 1.44
CA LEU A 17 10.02 7.61 2.85
C LEU A 17 11.34 8.28 3.22
N GLY A 18 12.47 7.69 2.82
CA GLY A 18 13.79 8.27 3.06
C GLY A 18 13.96 9.64 2.43
N LEU A 19 13.48 9.82 1.21
CA LEU A 19 13.53 11.11 0.51
C LEU A 19 12.66 12.17 1.21
N ALA A 20 11.47 11.78 1.65
CA ALA A 20 10.59 12.69 2.39
C ALA A 20 11.22 13.13 3.71
N ILE A 21 11.84 12.20 4.44
CA ILE A 21 12.53 12.51 5.69
C ILE A 21 13.69 13.46 5.45
N LYS A 22 14.46 13.22 4.38
CA LYS A 22 15.57 14.09 4.01
C LYS A 22 15.10 15.51 3.70
N LYS A 23 13.96 15.64 3.04
CA LYS A 23 13.44 16.95 2.62
C LYS A 23 12.73 17.70 3.73
N TYR A 24 11.92 17.02 4.54
CA TYR A 24 11.05 17.67 5.54
C TYR A 24 11.47 17.44 6.99
N GLY A 25 12.31 16.45 7.25
CA GLY A 25 12.67 16.01 8.60
C GLY A 25 11.70 14.98 9.15
N LYS A 26 12.20 14.08 10.00
CA LYS A 26 11.39 12.96 10.52
C LYS A 26 10.14 13.39 11.27
N ASP A 27 10.18 14.55 11.93
CA ASP A 27 9.05 15.07 12.72
C ASP A 27 7.94 15.64 11.84
N GLN A 28 8.21 15.84 10.54
CA GLN A 28 7.26 16.37 9.57
C GLN A 28 6.82 15.31 8.56
N VAL A 29 7.10 14.03 8.81
CA VAL A 29 6.74 12.94 7.91
C VAL A 29 5.88 11.93 8.65
N ILE A 30 4.79 11.52 8.00
CA ILE A 30 3.89 10.48 8.49
C ILE A 30 3.92 9.34 7.47
N ALA A 31 4.19 8.13 7.92
CA ALA A 31 4.10 6.94 7.09
C ALA A 31 2.70 6.32 7.26
N LEU A 32 2.01 6.07 6.17
CA LEU A 32 0.69 5.44 6.19
C LEU A 32 0.77 4.08 5.50
N SER A 33 0.55 3.03 6.25
CA SER A 33 0.47 1.67 5.73
C SER A 33 -1.01 1.25 5.64
N VAL A 34 -1.37 0.62 4.52
CA VAL A 34 -2.74 0.20 4.26
C VAL A 34 -2.79 -1.32 4.20
N SER A 35 -3.68 -1.89 5.00
CA SER A 35 -3.99 -3.31 4.94
C SER A 35 -5.31 -3.49 4.18
N TYR A 36 -5.31 -4.42 3.23
CA TYR A 36 -6.51 -4.73 2.45
C TYR A 36 -6.80 -6.24 2.42
N GLY A 37 -6.27 -6.97 3.41
CA GLY A 37 -6.48 -8.42 3.51
C GLY A 37 -5.54 -9.23 2.63
N GLN A 38 -4.39 -8.66 2.24
CA GLN A 38 -3.40 -9.37 1.46
C GLN A 38 -2.83 -10.57 2.22
N LYS A 39 -2.45 -11.61 1.49
CA LYS A 39 -1.96 -12.87 2.07
C LYS A 39 -0.57 -12.77 2.68
N HIS A 40 0.22 -11.78 2.26
CA HIS A 40 1.60 -11.60 2.73
C HIS A 40 1.66 -10.50 3.78
N ASP A 41 1.87 -10.89 5.03
CA ASP A 41 2.03 -9.94 6.15
C ASP A 41 3.49 -9.55 6.41
N LYS A 42 4.44 -10.14 5.67
CA LYS A 42 5.86 -9.78 5.76
C LYS A 42 6.11 -8.31 5.47
N GLU A 43 5.37 -7.75 4.51
CA GLU A 43 5.48 -6.34 4.16
C GLU A 43 5.06 -5.44 5.33
N ILE A 44 4.02 -5.82 6.06
CA ILE A 44 3.56 -5.06 7.22
C ILE A 44 4.63 -5.06 8.32
N ARG A 45 5.23 -6.22 8.58
CA ARG A 45 6.32 -6.32 9.56
C ARG A 45 7.54 -5.50 9.16
N ALA A 46 7.89 -5.54 7.88
CA ALA A 46 8.99 -4.74 7.34
C ALA A 46 8.69 -3.25 7.49
N ALA A 47 7.46 -2.84 7.20
CA ALA A 47 7.03 -1.45 7.33
C ALA A 47 7.16 -0.97 8.78
N ILE A 48 6.71 -1.76 9.75
CA ILE A 48 6.83 -1.43 11.16
C ILE A 48 8.31 -1.24 11.54
N ALA A 49 9.16 -2.19 11.17
CA ALA A 49 10.59 -2.13 11.50
C ALA A 49 11.28 -0.90 10.91
N VAL A 50 10.99 -0.59 9.65
CA VAL A 50 11.60 0.57 8.97
C VAL A 50 11.09 1.88 9.57
N ALA A 51 9.80 2.00 9.83
CA ALA A 51 9.23 3.20 10.43
C ALA A 51 9.80 3.45 11.83
N GLU A 52 9.98 2.39 12.62
CA GLU A 52 10.63 2.50 13.93
C GLU A 52 12.10 2.93 13.79
N TYR A 53 12.81 2.38 12.82
CA TYR A 53 14.20 2.75 12.57
C TYR A 53 14.35 4.24 12.28
N TYR A 54 13.45 4.79 11.45
CA TYR A 54 13.51 6.21 11.10
C TYR A 54 12.87 7.10 12.17
N GLY A 55 12.09 6.55 13.08
CA GLY A 55 11.44 7.31 14.13
C GLY A 55 10.33 8.24 13.64
N VAL A 56 9.62 7.84 12.58
CA VAL A 56 8.50 8.62 12.04
C VAL A 56 7.17 8.15 12.60
N GLU A 57 6.16 9.02 12.60
CA GLU A 57 4.80 8.64 12.94
C GLU A 57 4.31 7.61 11.91
N HIS A 58 3.74 6.51 12.37
CA HIS A 58 3.29 5.44 11.51
C HIS A 58 1.80 5.16 11.78
N LEU A 59 0.98 5.36 10.76
CA LEU A 59 -0.45 5.12 10.82
C LEU A 59 -0.81 3.90 10.00
N PHE A 60 -1.85 3.20 10.43
CA PHE A 60 -2.38 2.03 9.74
C PHE A 60 -3.83 2.26 9.36
N LEU A 61 -4.19 1.87 8.15
CA LEU A 61 -5.55 1.91 7.67
C LEU A 61 -5.94 0.52 7.18
N ASP A 62 -7.03 -0.01 7.73
CA ASP A 62 -7.54 -1.32 7.33
C ASP A 62 -8.73 -1.15 6.39
N LEU A 63 -8.54 -1.54 5.14
CA LEU A 63 -9.57 -1.50 4.11
C LEU A 63 -10.04 -2.89 3.70
N SER A 64 -9.72 -3.91 4.50
CA SER A 64 -10.03 -5.31 4.17
C SER A 64 -11.52 -5.55 3.90
N LYS A 65 -12.40 -4.84 4.61
CA LYS A 65 -13.85 -4.99 4.42
C LYS A 65 -14.32 -4.54 3.04
N ILE A 66 -13.67 -3.53 2.46
CA ILE A 66 -14.03 -3.07 1.12
C ILE A 66 -13.67 -4.12 0.08
N PHE A 67 -12.54 -4.79 0.25
CA PHE A 67 -12.07 -5.79 -0.70
C PHE A 67 -12.59 -7.19 -0.44
N GLN A 68 -13.41 -7.40 0.59
CA GLN A 68 -13.97 -8.73 0.87
C GLN A 68 -14.86 -9.25 -0.28
N TYR A 69 -15.35 -8.37 -1.14
CA TYR A 69 -16.16 -8.75 -2.30
C TYR A 69 -15.31 -9.12 -3.51
N SER A 70 -13.99 -8.95 -3.43
CA SER A 70 -13.06 -9.30 -4.49
C SER A 70 -12.52 -10.72 -4.30
N ASN A 71 -12.40 -11.49 -5.39
CA ASN A 71 -11.75 -12.79 -5.36
C ASN A 71 -10.31 -12.72 -5.90
N CYS A 72 -9.59 -11.67 -5.50
CA CYS A 72 -8.18 -11.51 -5.87
C CYS A 72 -7.31 -12.49 -5.08
N SER A 73 -6.37 -13.17 -5.75
CA SER A 73 -5.50 -14.15 -5.12
C SER A 73 -4.56 -13.58 -4.07
N LEU A 74 -4.38 -12.27 -4.05
CA LEU A 74 -3.56 -11.58 -3.04
C LEU A 74 -4.28 -11.40 -1.70
N LEU A 75 -5.61 -11.60 -1.65
CA LEU A 75 -6.38 -11.43 -0.43
C LEU A 75 -6.44 -12.71 0.38
N GLN A 76 -6.36 -12.62 1.71
CA GLN A 76 -6.38 -13.78 2.60
C GLN A 76 -7.68 -14.57 2.51
N GLN A 77 -8.81 -13.89 2.30
CA GLN A 77 -10.11 -14.55 2.17
C GLN A 77 -10.39 -15.08 0.77
N SER A 78 -9.50 -14.87 -0.19
CA SER A 78 -9.67 -15.38 -1.55
C SER A 78 -9.52 -16.90 -1.59
N THR A 79 -10.34 -17.56 -2.43
CA THR A 79 -10.22 -19.00 -2.68
C THR A 79 -9.16 -19.34 -3.73
N GLU A 80 -8.66 -18.35 -4.44
CA GLU A 80 -7.63 -18.54 -5.44
C GLU A 80 -6.23 -18.54 -4.83
N GLU A 81 -5.33 -19.38 -5.36
CA GLU A 81 -3.93 -19.35 -4.98
C GLU A 81 -3.24 -18.18 -5.68
N ILE A 82 -2.15 -17.68 -5.07
CA ILE A 82 -1.34 -16.65 -5.70
C ILE A 82 -0.62 -17.27 -6.90
N PRO A 83 -0.84 -16.76 -8.13
CA PRO A 83 -0.20 -17.33 -9.31
C PRO A 83 1.32 -17.17 -9.27
N GLU A 84 2.04 -18.19 -9.74
CA GLU A 84 3.49 -18.12 -9.94
C GLU A 84 3.85 -17.47 -11.28
N GLU A 85 2.87 -17.25 -12.13
CA GLU A 85 3.06 -16.68 -13.45
C GLU A 85 3.30 -15.18 -13.40
N SER A 86 4.03 -14.67 -14.39
CA SER A 86 4.22 -13.25 -14.54
C SER A 86 2.89 -12.56 -14.91
N TYR A 87 2.81 -11.26 -14.67
CA TYR A 87 1.63 -10.48 -15.04
C TYR A 87 1.33 -10.57 -16.54
N ALA A 88 2.37 -10.55 -17.37
CA ALA A 88 2.22 -10.66 -18.81
C ALA A 88 1.65 -12.02 -19.24
N GLU A 89 2.07 -13.10 -18.58
CA GLU A 89 1.55 -14.43 -18.85
C GLU A 89 0.07 -14.54 -18.48
N GLN A 90 -0.34 -13.95 -17.38
CA GLN A 90 -1.75 -13.92 -16.97
C GLN A 90 -2.59 -13.14 -17.98
N ILE A 91 -2.12 -12.02 -18.46
CA ILE A 91 -2.81 -11.24 -19.49
C ILE A 91 -2.95 -12.04 -20.79
N SER A 92 -1.89 -12.73 -21.22
CA SER A 92 -1.93 -13.59 -22.41
C SER A 92 -2.99 -14.67 -22.28
N LYS A 93 -3.09 -15.32 -21.13
CA LYS A 93 -4.08 -16.37 -20.89
C LYS A 93 -5.51 -15.87 -20.91
N THR A 94 -5.74 -14.65 -20.45
CA THR A 94 -7.07 -14.05 -20.42
C THR A 94 -7.42 -13.33 -21.73
N ASN A 95 -6.48 -13.22 -22.67
CA ASN A 95 -6.61 -12.45 -23.91
C ASN A 95 -6.98 -10.98 -23.65
N GLY A 96 -6.69 -10.47 -22.44
CA GLY A 96 -7.01 -9.11 -22.07
C GLY A 96 -8.49 -8.86 -21.78
N ASP A 97 -9.35 -9.85 -21.89
CA ASP A 97 -10.80 -9.69 -21.69
C ASP A 97 -11.21 -9.66 -20.21
N LYS A 98 -10.38 -10.18 -19.33
CA LYS A 98 -10.65 -10.27 -17.90
C LYS A 98 -9.48 -9.75 -17.11
N PRO A 99 -9.70 -9.15 -15.91
CA PRO A 99 -8.62 -8.81 -15.02
C PRO A 99 -7.84 -10.06 -14.61
N VAL A 100 -6.54 -9.93 -14.44
CA VAL A 100 -5.72 -11.02 -13.90
C VAL A 100 -6.12 -11.32 -12.45
N SER A 101 -5.87 -12.55 -11.96
CA SER A 101 -6.31 -12.97 -10.63
C SER A 101 -5.67 -12.18 -9.49
N THR A 102 -4.54 -11.51 -9.72
CA THR A 102 -3.89 -10.64 -8.74
C THR A 102 -4.41 -9.21 -8.74
N TYR A 103 -5.36 -8.88 -9.63
CA TYR A 103 -5.94 -7.55 -9.70
C TYR A 103 -6.84 -7.26 -8.50
N VAL A 104 -6.55 -6.16 -7.81
CA VAL A 104 -7.38 -5.65 -6.72
C VAL A 104 -8.12 -4.41 -7.25
N PRO A 105 -9.47 -4.46 -7.36
CA PRO A 105 -10.22 -3.40 -8.04
C PRO A 105 -9.99 -2.02 -7.41
N PHE A 106 -9.58 -1.07 -8.26
CA PHE A 106 -9.39 0.33 -7.90
C PHE A 106 -8.49 0.58 -6.68
N ARG A 107 -7.56 -0.35 -6.41
CA ARG A 107 -6.73 -0.32 -5.20
C ARG A 107 -5.97 0.99 -5.03
N ASN A 108 -5.23 1.42 -6.05
CA ASN A 108 -4.40 2.62 -5.95
C ASN A 108 -5.25 3.88 -5.84
N GLY A 109 -6.38 3.95 -6.53
CA GLY A 109 -7.31 5.07 -6.42
C GLY A 109 -7.88 5.18 -5.01
N LEU A 110 -8.27 4.05 -4.42
CA LEU A 110 -8.81 4.01 -3.07
C LEU A 110 -7.74 4.42 -2.03
N PHE A 111 -6.50 3.96 -2.21
CA PHE A 111 -5.39 4.33 -1.32
C PHE A 111 -5.14 5.83 -1.38
N LEU A 112 -5.09 6.41 -2.58
CA LEU A 112 -4.85 7.84 -2.74
C LEU A 112 -5.99 8.68 -2.16
N SER A 113 -7.24 8.27 -2.36
CA SER A 113 -8.40 8.98 -1.80
C SER A 113 -8.39 8.94 -0.28
N SER A 114 -8.10 7.78 0.30
CA SER A 114 -8.00 7.62 1.75
C SER A 114 -6.83 8.42 2.31
N ALA A 115 -5.68 8.39 1.64
CA ALA A 115 -4.50 9.14 2.04
C ALA A 115 -4.76 10.65 1.98
N ALA A 116 -5.47 11.13 0.97
CA ALA A 116 -5.82 12.55 0.86
C ALA A 116 -6.67 13.00 2.04
N SER A 117 -7.65 12.20 2.42
CA SER A 117 -8.50 12.50 3.58
C SER A 117 -7.69 12.58 4.87
N ILE A 118 -6.80 11.62 5.09
CA ILE A 118 -5.93 11.59 6.27
C ILE A 118 -4.95 12.76 6.24
N ALA A 119 -4.36 13.04 5.08
CA ALA A 119 -3.41 14.15 4.91
C ALA A 119 -4.04 15.50 5.28
N LEU A 120 -5.27 15.73 4.82
CA LEU A 120 -6.00 16.95 5.17
C LEU A 120 -6.26 17.02 6.67
N SER A 121 -6.61 15.93 7.31
CA SER A 121 -6.86 15.87 8.75
C SER A 121 -5.58 16.09 9.57
N LYS A 122 -4.43 15.75 9.03
CA LYS A 122 -3.13 15.88 9.69
C LYS A 122 -2.33 17.09 9.22
N ASP A 123 -2.94 17.96 8.45
CA ASP A 123 -2.28 19.18 7.91
C ASP A 123 -1.05 18.85 7.05
N CYS A 124 -1.09 17.73 6.32
CA CYS A 124 -0.03 17.39 5.37
C CYS A 124 -0.29 18.12 4.05
N GLY A 125 0.77 18.68 3.48
CA GLY A 125 0.67 19.43 2.22
C GLY A 125 1.08 18.63 0.99
N VAL A 126 1.60 17.40 1.16
CA VAL A 126 2.07 16.58 0.05
C VAL A 126 1.91 15.10 0.40
N ILE A 127 1.65 14.30 -0.63
CA ILE A 127 1.55 12.83 -0.53
C ILE A 127 2.57 12.22 -1.50
N TYR A 128 3.28 11.25 -1.01
CA TYR A 128 4.21 10.45 -1.82
C TYR A 128 3.65 9.07 -2.09
#